data_51817d9da9954fb506d7854c46ffa0c3
#
_entry.id   51817d9da9954fb506d7854c46ffa0c3
#
_cell.length_a   1.000
_cell.length_b   1.000
_cell.length_c   1.000
_cell.angle_alpha   90.00
_cell.angle_beta   90.00
_cell.angle_gamma   90.00
#
_symmetry.space_group_name_H-M   'P 1'
#
loop_
_entity.id
_entity.type
_entity.pdbx_description
1 polymer ?
#
loop_
_entity_poly.entity_id
_entity_poly.type
_entity_poly.pdbx_seq_one_letter_code
_entity_poly.pdbx_strand_id
1 'polypeptide(L)'
;MADAGENPSNENNAASEQVDLEKYLEEREKMESLFAEKFTKTLTVVFTDLKGSTTIAENEGDLVTRTLIKYHNEIVFPAVKENNGVFIKSIGDGTLSYFENAQDAVRSAVRIQKGMDALNMSKKFKTPVLMRIGMHTGRCVVEKNDIFGDVVNTASRFESAAHAGEIYLSEDTYNALSDKSEIYCRFVEQVMLKGKKDPFNAYKAFWNPQEIELDKVEQAVPIEPAPAKSASNTKFIIIAVAAGALVLLVIFGPRFFGTAQVTEDKRTISHSTEAPEASAPAR
;
A
#
# COMPACT_ATOMS: atom_id res chain seq x y z
N MET A 1 34.16 -48.04 -59.07
CA MET A 1 33.39 -48.55 -57.93
C MET A 1 34.12 -48.04 -56.68
N ALA A 2 33.63 -47.01 -56.10
CA ALA A 2 34.15 -46.46 -54.85
C ALA A 2 33.06 -46.73 -53.81
N ASP A 3 33.43 -47.53 -52.83
CA ASP A 3 32.62 -47.89 -51.67
C ASP A 3 32.61 -46.69 -50.71
N ALA A 4 31.42 -46.13 -50.42
CA ALA A 4 31.25 -45.12 -49.47
C ALA A 4 31.00 -45.76 -48.10
N GLY A 5 32.08 -45.90 -47.33
CA GLY A 5 32.00 -46.33 -45.94
C GLY A 5 31.24 -45.33 -45.10
N GLU A 6 30.05 -45.70 -44.68
CA GLU A 6 29.32 -44.98 -43.60
C GLU A 6 30.13 -45.01 -42.27
N ASN A 7 30.37 -43.91 -41.71
CA ASN A 7 31.12 -43.73 -40.45
C ASN A 7 30.20 -43.91 -39.24
N PRO A 8 30.27 -45.01 -38.46
CA PRO A 8 29.36 -45.26 -37.33
C PRO A 8 29.68 -44.46 -36.06
N SER A 9 30.63 -43.53 -36.15
CA SER A 9 31.10 -42.78 -34.97
C SER A 9 30.22 -41.60 -34.55
N ASN A 10 29.22 -41.21 -35.39
CA ASN A 10 28.42 -40.01 -35.10
C ASN A 10 27.12 -40.28 -34.29
N GLU A 11 26.58 -41.51 -34.35
CA GLU A 11 25.37 -41.87 -33.60
C GLU A 11 25.66 -42.14 -32.11
N ASN A 12 26.84 -42.69 -31.77
CA ASN A 12 27.21 -42.95 -30.38
C ASN A 12 27.56 -41.68 -29.62
N ASN A 13 28.04 -40.60 -30.26
CA ASN A 13 28.29 -39.34 -29.63
C ASN A 13 26.98 -38.58 -29.31
N ALA A 14 26.00 -38.60 -30.23
CA ALA A 14 24.71 -37.96 -30.01
C ALA A 14 23.91 -38.63 -28.87
N ALA A 15 23.96 -39.96 -28.76
CA ALA A 15 23.31 -40.71 -27.69
C ALA A 15 23.98 -40.51 -26.33
N SER A 16 25.31 -40.41 -26.28
CA SER A 16 26.04 -40.11 -25.03
C SER A 16 25.85 -38.68 -24.55
N GLU A 17 25.79 -37.70 -25.46
CA GLU A 17 25.47 -36.31 -25.14
C GLU A 17 24.02 -36.14 -24.66
N GLN A 18 23.07 -36.89 -25.20
CA GLN A 18 21.67 -36.88 -24.82
C GLN A 18 21.44 -37.48 -23.41
N VAL A 19 22.14 -38.57 -23.10
CA VAL A 19 22.12 -39.18 -21.76
C VAL A 19 22.77 -38.27 -20.73
N ASP A 20 23.84 -37.57 -21.04
CA ASP A 20 24.48 -36.61 -20.16
C ASP A 20 23.59 -35.39 -19.90
N LEU A 21 22.84 -34.90 -20.90
CA LEU A 21 21.92 -33.80 -20.76
C LEU A 21 20.73 -34.17 -19.86
N GLU A 22 20.13 -35.35 -20.06
CA GLU A 22 19.02 -35.83 -19.23
C GLU A 22 19.46 -35.96 -17.75
N LYS A 23 20.60 -36.59 -17.51
CA LYS A 23 21.16 -36.69 -16.17
C LYS A 23 21.43 -35.34 -15.51
N TYR A 24 21.95 -34.38 -16.27
CA TYR A 24 22.17 -33.01 -15.79
C TYR A 24 20.86 -32.31 -15.44
N LEU A 25 19.80 -32.48 -16.21
CA LEU A 25 18.48 -31.94 -15.94
C LEU A 25 17.86 -32.54 -14.68
N GLU A 26 17.97 -33.87 -14.49
CA GLU A 26 17.52 -34.55 -13.27
C GLU A 26 18.28 -34.07 -12.02
N GLU A 27 19.60 -33.95 -12.10
CA GLU A 27 20.43 -33.45 -11.01
C GLU A 27 20.05 -31.98 -10.65
N ARG A 28 19.78 -31.15 -11.64
CA ARG A 28 19.33 -29.78 -11.50
C ARG A 28 17.95 -29.72 -10.81
N GLU A 29 16.97 -30.49 -11.29
CA GLU A 29 15.63 -30.55 -10.68
C GLU A 29 15.69 -31.01 -9.22
N LYS A 30 16.52 -32.01 -8.93
CA LYS A 30 16.73 -32.49 -7.58
C LYS A 30 17.35 -31.40 -6.69
N MET A 31 18.33 -30.66 -7.22
CA MET A 31 18.94 -29.54 -6.48
C MET A 31 17.95 -28.41 -6.24
N GLU A 32 17.14 -28.03 -7.25
CA GLU A 32 16.09 -27.02 -7.13
C GLU A 32 15.03 -27.43 -6.09
N SER A 33 14.64 -28.72 -6.09
CA SER A 33 13.69 -29.26 -5.10
C SER A 33 14.25 -29.19 -3.67
N LEU A 34 15.49 -29.62 -3.46
CA LEU A 34 16.18 -29.56 -2.17
C LEU A 34 16.37 -28.11 -1.70
N PHE A 35 16.67 -27.21 -2.61
CA PHE A 35 16.77 -25.79 -2.31
C PHE A 35 15.41 -25.22 -1.88
N ALA A 36 14.35 -25.53 -2.63
CA ALA A 36 13.00 -25.10 -2.33
C ALA A 36 12.52 -25.61 -0.96
N GLU A 37 12.83 -26.87 -0.62
CA GLU A 37 12.49 -27.49 0.67
C GLU A 37 13.25 -26.82 1.84
N LYS A 38 14.56 -26.60 1.68
CA LYS A 38 15.44 -26.14 2.77
C LYS A 38 15.36 -24.63 3.03
N PHE A 39 15.19 -23.82 1.98
CA PHE A 39 15.38 -22.36 2.04
C PHE A 39 14.11 -21.57 1.79
N THR A 40 13.00 -22.23 1.39
CA THR A 40 11.74 -21.53 1.16
C THR A 40 10.82 -21.63 2.38
N LYS A 41 10.32 -20.47 2.81
CA LYS A 41 9.30 -20.36 3.86
C LYS A 41 8.06 -19.66 3.29
N THR A 42 6.89 -19.99 3.83
CA THR A 42 5.68 -19.18 3.59
C THR A 42 5.63 -18.08 4.64
N LEU A 43 5.70 -16.84 4.21
CA LEU A 43 5.73 -15.67 5.07
C LEU A 43 4.70 -14.63 4.59
N THR A 44 4.25 -13.80 5.51
CA THR A 44 3.51 -12.59 5.19
C THR A 44 4.49 -11.43 5.12
N VAL A 45 4.68 -10.88 3.92
CA VAL A 45 5.55 -9.75 3.65
C VAL A 45 4.72 -8.47 3.74
N VAL A 46 5.24 -7.47 4.44
CA VAL A 46 4.58 -6.19 4.70
C VAL A 46 5.47 -5.05 4.23
N PHE A 47 4.89 -4.19 3.41
CA PHE A 47 5.46 -2.89 3.03
C PHE A 47 4.66 -1.76 3.64
N THR A 48 5.36 -0.72 4.05
CA THR A 48 4.77 0.56 4.46
C THR A 48 5.36 1.69 3.65
N ASP A 49 4.60 2.76 3.45
CA ASP A 49 5.05 3.97 2.74
C ASP A 49 4.34 5.22 3.28
N LEU A 50 5.07 6.34 3.45
CA LEU A 50 4.51 7.60 3.90
C LEU A 50 3.98 8.41 2.72
N LYS A 51 2.68 8.67 2.72
CA LYS A 51 2.07 9.48 1.67
C LYS A 51 2.38 10.97 1.87
N GLY A 52 2.97 11.57 0.83
CA GLY A 52 3.24 13.02 0.82
C GLY A 52 4.53 13.44 1.52
N SER A 53 5.41 12.52 1.91
CA SER A 53 6.72 12.81 2.50
C SER A 53 7.58 13.73 1.63
N THR A 54 7.58 13.52 0.31
CA THR A 54 8.27 14.40 -0.66
C THR A 54 7.72 15.82 -0.61
N THR A 55 6.40 15.98 -0.58
CA THR A 55 5.75 17.30 -0.47
C THR A 55 6.05 17.97 0.87
N ILE A 56 6.14 17.19 1.96
CA ILE A 56 6.56 17.71 3.27
C ILE A 56 8.02 18.19 3.20
N ALA A 57 8.91 17.41 2.55
CA ALA A 57 10.31 17.80 2.37
C ALA A 57 10.44 19.11 1.59
N GLU A 58 9.70 19.26 0.50
CA GLU A 58 9.69 20.47 -0.33
C GLU A 58 9.13 21.69 0.42
N ASN A 59 8.06 21.54 1.21
CA ASN A 59 7.37 22.64 1.87
C ASN A 59 7.89 22.98 3.25
N GLU A 60 8.37 21.99 4.03
CA GLU A 60 8.76 22.15 5.43
C GLU A 60 10.26 21.91 5.65
N GLY A 61 10.98 21.41 4.65
CA GLY A 61 12.45 21.22 4.64
C GLY A 61 12.91 19.90 5.23
N ASP A 62 14.19 19.62 4.99
CA ASP A 62 14.82 18.33 5.30
C ASP A 62 14.83 17.97 6.79
N LEU A 63 14.92 18.96 7.68
CA LEU A 63 14.94 18.73 9.12
C LEU A 63 13.60 18.18 9.62
N VAL A 64 12.48 18.70 9.09
CA VAL A 64 11.14 18.23 9.40
C VAL A 64 10.95 16.82 8.88
N THR A 65 11.40 16.56 7.65
CA THR A 65 11.36 15.22 7.04
C THR A 65 12.16 14.19 7.84
N ARG A 66 13.36 14.52 8.28
CA ARG A 66 14.17 13.62 9.16
C ARG A 66 13.48 13.37 10.50
N THR A 67 12.84 14.39 11.05
CA THR A 67 12.07 14.27 12.28
C THR A 67 10.85 13.36 12.09
N LEU A 68 10.16 13.50 10.95
CA LEU A 68 9.05 12.63 10.56
C LEU A 68 9.48 11.16 10.46
N ILE A 69 10.58 10.87 9.74
CA ILE A 69 11.13 9.52 9.61
C ILE A 69 11.50 8.94 10.98
N LYS A 70 12.03 9.76 11.89
CA LYS A 70 12.31 9.33 13.26
C LYS A 70 11.04 8.86 13.98
N TYR A 71 9.97 9.66 13.99
CA TYR A 71 8.68 9.27 14.60
C TYR A 71 8.04 8.06 13.92
N HIS A 72 8.12 8.00 12.59
CA HIS A 72 7.70 6.83 11.82
C HIS A 72 8.39 5.56 12.34
N ASN A 73 9.71 5.58 12.47
CA ASN A 73 10.48 4.44 12.94
C ASN A 73 10.17 4.08 14.41
N GLU A 74 9.95 5.08 15.27
CA GLU A 74 9.52 4.89 16.66
C GLU A 74 8.14 4.22 16.79
N ILE A 75 7.30 4.32 15.75
CA ILE A 75 5.98 3.66 15.69
C ILE A 75 6.13 2.27 15.06
N VAL A 76 6.81 2.18 13.91
CA VAL A 76 6.86 0.94 13.11
C VAL A 76 7.69 -0.14 13.78
N PHE A 77 8.89 0.16 14.27
CA PHE A 77 9.79 -0.88 14.79
C PHE A 77 9.23 -1.61 16.01
N PRO A 78 8.68 -0.92 17.03
CA PRO A 78 8.03 -1.61 18.14
C PRO A 78 6.80 -2.41 17.71
N ALA A 79 5.98 -1.86 16.78
CA ALA A 79 4.79 -2.54 16.31
C ALA A 79 5.13 -3.86 15.59
N VAL A 80 6.16 -3.87 14.76
CA VAL A 80 6.66 -5.09 14.10
C VAL A 80 7.20 -6.08 15.13
N LYS A 81 8.10 -5.64 16.02
CA LYS A 81 8.75 -6.50 17.01
C LYS A 81 7.78 -7.13 18.00
N GLU A 82 6.84 -6.35 18.53
CA GLU A 82 5.89 -6.81 19.55
C GLU A 82 4.80 -7.74 18.98
N ASN A 83 4.67 -7.78 17.64
CA ASN A 83 3.82 -8.74 16.92
C ASN A 83 4.65 -9.84 16.23
N ASN A 84 5.79 -10.22 16.79
CA ASN A 84 6.63 -11.33 16.31
C ASN A 84 7.15 -11.15 14.87
N GLY A 85 7.17 -9.93 14.36
CA GLY A 85 7.68 -9.61 13.02
C GLY A 85 9.19 -9.40 13.01
N VAL A 86 9.77 -9.56 11.84
CA VAL A 86 11.18 -9.26 11.56
C VAL A 86 11.24 -8.05 10.65
N PHE A 87 11.84 -6.97 11.16
CA PHE A 87 12.16 -5.79 10.36
C PHE A 87 13.39 -6.09 9.50
N ILE A 88 13.30 -5.86 8.19
CA ILE A 88 14.40 -6.11 7.25
C ILE A 88 15.16 -4.84 6.98
N LYS A 89 14.50 -3.82 6.42
CA LYS A 89 15.14 -2.57 6.02
C LYS A 89 14.15 -1.44 5.81
N SER A 90 14.66 -0.20 5.88
CA SER A 90 13.97 0.97 5.35
C SER A 90 14.21 1.09 3.85
N ILE A 91 13.21 1.54 3.11
CA ILE A 91 13.26 1.79 1.66
C ILE A 91 12.70 3.20 1.45
N GLY A 92 13.60 4.16 1.34
CA GLY A 92 13.20 5.56 1.37
C GLY A 92 12.56 5.94 2.72
N ASP A 93 11.33 6.37 2.68
CA ASP A 93 10.47 6.70 3.83
C ASP A 93 9.55 5.54 4.25
N GLY A 94 9.59 4.42 3.52
CA GLY A 94 8.86 3.21 3.83
C GLY A 94 9.71 2.14 4.50
N THR A 95 9.10 0.99 4.81
CA THR A 95 9.76 -0.15 5.44
C THR A 95 9.37 -1.47 4.81
N LEU A 96 10.27 -2.45 4.91
CA LEU A 96 10.04 -3.84 4.59
C LEU A 96 10.19 -4.68 5.87
N SER A 97 9.17 -5.47 6.16
CA SER A 97 9.17 -6.45 7.24
C SER A 97 8.46 -7.73 6.82
N TYR A 98 8.65 -8.82 7.57
CA TYR A 98 7.90 -10.05 7.37
C TYR A 98 7.45 -10.67 8.69
N PHE A 99 6.46 -11.57 8.60
CA PHE A 99 5.87 -12.29 9.71
C PHE A 99 5.67 -13.75 9.30
N GLU A 100 5.88 -14.67 10.23
CA GLU A 100 5.55 -16.08 10.03
C GLU A 100 4.02 -16.34 10.13
N ASN A 101 3.30 -15.44 10.79
CA ASN A 101 1.86 -15.51 10.97
C ASN A 101 1.16 -14.28 10.35
N ALA A 102 0.19 -14.49 9.48
CA ALA A 102 -0.57 -13.42 8.83
C ALA A 102 -1.38 -12.58 9.85
N GLN A 103 -1.88 -13.21 10.93
CA GLN A 103 -2.61 -12.50 11.98
C GLN A 103 -1.73 -11.47 12.68
N ASP A 104 -0.49 -11.83 13.00
CA ASP A 104 0.48 -10.92 13.62
C ASP A 104 0.87 -9.77 12.69
N ALA A 105 0.96 -10.04 11.38
CA ALA A 105 1.19 -9.00 10.38
C ALA A 105 0.06 -7.95 10.38
N VAL A 106 -1.19 -8.40 10.39
CA VAL A 106 -2.35 -7.49 10.40
C VAL A 106 -2.47 -6.74 11.72
N ARG A 107 -2.22 -7.39 12.87
CA ARG A 107 -2.15 -6.72 14.18
C ARG A 107 -1.10 -5.61 14.20
N SER A 108 0.08 -5.91 13.66
CA SER A 108 1.17 -4.93 13.52
C SER A 108 0.73 -3.74 12.68
N ALA A 109 0.13 -3.97 11.51
CA ALA A 109 -0.36 -2.93 10.62
C ALA A 109 -1.43 -2.04 11.26
N VAL A 110 -2.40 -2.62 11.95
CA VAL A 110 -3.42 -1.88 12.72
C VAL A 110 -2.79 -1.03 13.81
N ARG A 111 -1.80 -1.57 14.54
CA ARG A 111 -1.07 -0.83 15.57
C ARG A 111 -0.28 0.35 14.98
N ILE A 112 0.36 0.15 13.83
CA ILE A 112 1.08 1.20 13.10
C ILE A 112 0.12 2.33 12.72
N GLN A 113 -1.03 2.04 12.12
CA GLN A 113 -2.00 3.07 11.73
C GLN A 113 -2.54 3.85 12.94
N LYS A 114 -2.85 3.16 14.05
CA LYS A 114 -3.26 3.82 15.30
C LYS A 114 -2.15 4.72 15.86
N GLY A 115 -0.88 4.31 15.76
CA GLY A 115 0.26 5.13 16.17
C GLY A 115 0.43 6.37 15.30
N MET A 116 0.22 6.25 13.98
CA MET A 116 0.26 7.38 13.05
C MET A 116 -0.90 8.36 13.30
N ASP A 117 -2.10 7.85 13.58
CA ASP A 117 -3.24 8.69 13.94
C ASP A 117 -2.98 9.47 15.26
N ALA A 118 -2.43 8.83 16.27
CA ALA A 118 -2.02 9.48 17.51
C ALA A 118 -0.93 10.56 17.29
N LEU A 119 0.02 10.31 16.38
CA LEU A 119 1.01 11.30 15.97
C LEU A 119 0.34 12.51 15.32
N ASN A 120 -0.62 12.31 14.42
CA ASN A 120 -1.39 13.37 13.78
C ASN A 120 -2.21 14.18 14.80
N MET A 121 -2.85 13.50 15.75
CA MET A 121 -3.60 14.17 16.85
C MET A 121 -2.70 15.04 17.73
N SER A 122 -1.42 14.72 17.86
CA SER A 122 -0.44 15.52 18.63
C SER A 122 -0.12 16.86 17.97
N LYS A 123 -0.52 17.08 16.71
CA LYS A 123 -0.27 18.31 15.91
C LYS A 123 1.21 18.71 15.82
N LYS A 124 2.11 17.74 15.90
CA LYS A 124 3.56 17.98 15.75
C LYS A 124 3.95 18.43 14.35
N PHE A 125 3.22 17.96 13.33
CA PHE A 125 3.39 18.35 11.95
C PHE A 125 2.21 19.19 11.49
N LYS A 126 2.45 20.16 10.61
CA LYS A 126 1.39 21.04 10.07
C LYS A 126 0.44 20.26 9.17
N THR A 127 1.02 19.35 8.37
CA THR A 127 0.28 18.48 7.46
C THR A 127 0.09 17.11 8.10
N PRO A 128 -1.13 16.53 8.10
CA PRO A 128 -1.33 15.16 8.55
C PRO A 128 -0.48 14.17 7.73
N VAL A 129 0.19 13.27 8.43
CA VAL A 129 1.01 12.23 7.82
C VAL A 129 0.18 10.96 7.70
N LEU A 130 0.01 10.47 6.49
CA LEU A 130 -0.76 9.28 6.21
C LEU A 130 0.19 8.16 5.74
N MET A 131 -0.11 6.93 6.13
CA MET A 131 0.68 5.77 5.75
C MET A 131 -0.15 4.80 4.92
N ARG A 132 0.45 4.25 3.87
CA ARG A 132 -0.07 3.10 3.14
C ARG A 132 0.61 1.85 3.67
N ILE A 133 -0.16 0.78 3.82
CA ILE A 133 0.37 -0.52 4.21
C ILE A 133 -0.19 -1.56 3.26
N GLY A 134 0.69 -2.35 2.65
CA GLY A 134 0.33 -3.45 1.77
C GLY A 134 0.99 -4.74 2.20
N MET A 135 0.27 -5.85 2.10
CA MET A 135 0.81 -7.15 2.48
C MET A 135 0.34 -8.29 1.58
N HIS A 136 1.23 -9.27 1.43
CA HIS A 136 0.97 -10.49 0.70
C HIS A 136 1.63 -11.68 1.37
N THR A 137 0.91 -12.81 1.43
CA THR A 137 1.40 -14.07 1.99
C THR A 137 1.76 -15.03 0.87
N GLY A 138 2.97 -15.57 0.90
CA GLY A 138 3.42 -16.50 -0.11
C GLY A 138 4.81 -17.07 0.20
N ARG A 139 5.28 -17.93 -0.70
CA ARG A 139 6.59 -18.59 -0.57
C ARG A 139 7.71 -17.61 -0.94
N CYS A 140 8.73 -17.55 -0.10
CA CYS A 140 9.92 -16.74 -0.32
C CYS A 140 11.17 -17.45 0.19
N VAL A 141 12.32 -17.01 -0.28
CA VAL A 141 13.63 -17.39 0.24
C VAL A 141 14.07 -16.36 1.25
N VAL A 142 14.45 -16.83 2.44
CA VAL A 142 15.02 -15.98 3.50
C VAL A 142 16.52 -16.18 3.50
N GLU A 143 17.29 -15.12 3.27
CA GLU A 143 18.73 -15.18 3.21
C GLU A 143 19.35 -14.11 4.11
N LYS A 144 20.03 -14.53 5.19
CA LYS A 144 20.64 -13.67 6.22
C LYS A 144 19.65 -12.59 6.73
N ASN A 145 19.74 -11.38 6.16
CA ASN A 145 18.94 -10.23 6.58
C ASN A 145 18.07 -9.69 5.42
N ASP A 146 17.75 -10.51 4.43
CA ASP A 146 16.88 -10.11 3.31
C ASP A 146 15.92 -11.23 2.91
N ILE A 147 14.91 -10.90 2.11
CA ILE A 147 13.91 -11.83 1.60
C ILE A 147 13.76 -11.66 0.09
N PHE A 148 13.60 -12.77 -0.61
CA PHE A 148 13.53 -12.82 -2.07
C PHE A 148 12.34 -13.66 -2.54
N GLY A 149 11.78 -13.26 -3.67
CA GLY A 149 10.68 -13.96 -4.32
C GLY A 149 9.61 -13.03 -4.84
N ASP A 150 8.69 -13.57 -5.62
CA ASP A 150 7.57 -12.82 -6.20
C ASP A 150 6.63 -12.25 -5.12
N VAL A 151 6.57 -12.90 -3.96
CA VAL A 151 5.80 -12.41 -2.80
C VAL A 151 6.21 -11.00 -2.37
N VAL A 152 7.51 -10.67 -2.41
CA VAL A 152 8.04 -9.34 -2.06
C VAL A 152 7.53 -8.29 -3.05
N ASN A 153 7.63 -8.58 -4.34
CA ASN A 153 7.13 -7.69 -5.38
C ASN A 153 5.61 -7.51 -5.31
N THR A 154 4.88 -8.58 -5.01
CA THR A 154 3.42 -8.54 -4.89
C THR A 154 2.99 -7.70 -3.68
N ALA A 155 3.62 -7.88 -2.50
CA ALA A 155 3.36 -7.08 -1.31
C ALA A 155 3.62 -5.58 -1.53
N SER A 156 4.73 -5.21 -2.20
CA SER A 156 5.03 -3.82 -2.56
C SER A 156 3.95 -3.21 -3.48
N ARG A 157 3.37 -4.01 -4.37
CA ARG A 157 2.30 -3.53 -5.25
C ARG A 157 0.97 -3.37 -4.52
N PHE A 158 0.67 -4.21 -3.52
CA PHE A 158 -0.47 -4.00 -2.63
C PHE A 158 -0.32 -2.72 -1.81
N GLU A 159 0.89 -2.40 -1.33
CA GLU A 159 1.18 -1.12 -0.69
C GLU A 159 0.89 0.05 -1.64
N SER A 160 1.40 -0.04 -2.88
CA SER A 160 1.22 1.03 -3.88
C SER A 160 -0.25 1.18 -4.33
N ALA A 161 -1.05 0.12 -4.26
CA ALA A 161 -2.49 0.14 -4.57
C ALA A 161 -3.33 0.67 -3.41
N ALA A 162 -2.86 0.55 -2.17
CA ALA A 162 -3.59 1.04 -1.00
C ALA A 162 -3.77 2.56 -1.02
N HIS A 163 -4.93 3.03 -0.55
CA HIS A 163 -5.16 4.44 -0.35
C HIS A 163 -4.45 4.93 0.92
N ALA A 164 -4.22 6.23 0.99
CA ALA A 164 -3.55 6.85 2.12
C ALA A 164 -4.32 6.62 3.44
N GLY A 165 -3.67 6.05 4.43
CA GLY A 165 -4.27 5.67 5.71
C GLY A 165 -4.87 4.26 5.74
N GLU A 166 -4.75 3.48 4.67
CA GLU A 166 -5.36 2.16 4.56
C GLU A 166 -4.35 1.01 4.66
N ILE A 167 -4.88 -0.17 4.97
CA ILE A 167 -4.16 -1.44 5.04
C ILE A 167 -4.78 -2.38 4.04
N TYR A 168 -4.03 -2.73 2.99
CA TYR A 168 -4.45 -3.69 1.96
C TYR A 168 -3.78 -5.04 2.15
N LEU A 169 -4.60 -6.08 2.06
CA LEU A 169 -4.17 -7.48 2.10
C LEU A 169 -4.52 -8.16 0.78
N SER A 170 -3.65 -9.03 0.31
CA SER A 170 -4.05 -9.97 -0.73
C SER A 170 -5.05 -11.00 -0.19
N GLU A 171 -5.78 -11.65 -1.08
CA GLU A 171 -6.66 -12.77 -0.73
C GLU A 171 -5.90 -13.90 -0.02
N ASP A 172 -4.66 -14.19 -0.44
CA ASP A 172 -3.79 -15.18 0.21
C ASP A 172 -3.54 -14.81 1.68
N THR A 173 -3.28 -13.52 1.96
CA THR A 173 -3.10 -13.05 3.34
C THR A 173 -4.41 -13.15 4.13
N TYR A 174 -5.53 -12.73 3.55
CA TYR A 174 -6.84 -12.84 4.20
C TYR A 174 -7.20 -14.29 4.52
N ASN A 175 -6.90 -15.22 3.59
CA ASN A 175 -7.15 -16.65 3.79
C ASN A 175 -6.21 -17.29 4.82
N ALA A 176 -5.02 -16.73 5.01
CA ALA A 176 -4.04 -17.18 6.00
C ALA A 176 -4.30 -16.63 7.42
N LEU A 177 -5.32 -15.77 7.63
CA LEU A 177 -5.72 -15.31 8.95
C LEU A 177 -6.26 -16.48 9.79
N SER A 178 -5.74 -16.64 10.99
CA SER A 178 -6.15 -17.66 11.93
C SER A 178 -7.50 -17.35 12.60
N ASP A 179 -7.78 -16.07 12.82
CA ASP A 179 -9.06 -15.56 13.35
C ASP A 179 -9.52 -14.33 12.54
N LYS A 180 -10.47 -14.57 11.66
CA LYS A 180 -11.07 -13.52 10.82
C LYS A 180 -12.02 -12.58 11.59
N SER A 181 -12.38 -12.93 12.82
CA SER A 181 -13.29 -12.14 13.67
C SER A 181 -12.53 -11.09 14.51
N GLU A 182 -11.24 -11.26 14.73
CA GLU A 182 -10.43 -10.37 15.58
C GLU A 182 -10.26 -8.97 14.99
N ILE A 183 -9.99 -8.90 13.69
CA ILE A 183 -9.82 -7.64 12.98
C ILE A 183 -10.79 -7.61 11.81
N TYR A 184 -11.62 -6.58 11.76
CA TYR A 184 -12.59 -6.44 10.68
C TYR A 184 -11.88 -6.25 9.34
N CYS A 185 -11.96 -7.28 8.50
CA CYS A 185 -11.38 -7.29 7.17
C CYS A 185 -12.45 -7.68 6.16
N ARG A 186 -12.51 -6.98 5.02
CA ARG A 186 -13.41 -7.38 3.92
C ARG A 186 -12.78 -7.12 2.55
N PHE A 187 -13.30 -7.82 1.55
CA PHE A 187 -13.04 -7.51 0.15
C PHE A 187 -13.47 -6.08 -0.17
N VAL A 188 -12.63 -5.33 -0.85
CA VAL A 188 -12.94 -3.95 -1.28
C VAL A 188 -12.95 -3.80 -2.78
N GLU A 189 -11.97 -4.36 -3.49
CA GLU A 189 -11.86 -4.20 -4.93
C GLU A 189 -10.94 -5.24 -5.57
N GLN A 190 -10.98 -5.31 -6.89
CA GLN A 190 -9.96 -5.99 -7.68
C GLN A 190 -8.91 -4.99 -8.15
N VAL A 191 -7.65 -5.27 -7.86
CA VAL A 191 -6.52 -4.41 -8.23
C VAL A 191 -5.68 -5.06 -9.32
N MET A 192 -5.37 -4.30 -10.37
CA MET A 192 -4.45 -4.73 -11.41
C MET A 192 -3.03 -4.35 -11.00
N LEU A 193 -2.24 -5.33 -10.60
CA LEU A 193 -0.87 -5.10 -10.16
C LEU A 193 0.09 -5.01 -11.36
N LYS A 194 0.98 -4.02 -11.36
CA LYS A 194 1.95 -3.80 -12.45
C LYS A 194 2.75 -5.08 -12.74
N GLY A 195 2.71 -5.56 -13.99
CA GLY A 195 3.44 -6.76 -14.44
C GLY A 195 2.79 -8.09 -14.04
N LYS A 196 1.56 -8.10 -13.56
CA LYS A 196 0.71 -9.28 -13.41
C LYS A 196 -0.31 -9.31 -14.54
N LYS A 197 -0.73 -10.52 -14.95
CA LYS A 197 -1.70 -10.70 -16.03
C LYS A 197 -3.14 -10.63 -15.52
N ASP A 198 -3.38 -11.16 -14.33
CA ASP A 198 -4.70 -11.27 -13.74
C ASP A 198 -4.87 -10.27 -12.60
N PRO A 199 -6.08 -9.77 -12.35
CA PRO A 199 -6.37 -8.92 -11.20
C PRO A 199 -6.28 -9.72 -9.90
N PHE A 200 -5.91 -9.04 -8.83
CA PHE A 200 -5.88 -9.59 -7.48
C PHE A 200 -7.04 -9.06 -6.67
N ASN A 201 -7.67 -9.91 -5.87
CA ASN A 201 -8.65 -9.50 -4.89
C ASN A 201 -7.93 -8.78 -3.73
N ALA A 202 -8.27 -7.52 -3.53
CA ALA A 202 -7.79 -6.73 -2.41
C ALA A 202 -8.80 -6.72 -1.27
N TYR A 203 -8.32 -7.04 -0.09
CA TYR A 203 -9.04 -6.94 1.17
C TYR A 203 -8.49 -5.77 1.97
N LYS A 204 -9.35 -5.05 2.66
CA LYS A 204 -8.95 -3.97 3.57
C LYS A 204 -9.11 -4.45 5.01
N ALA A 205 -8.08 -4.26 5.84
CA ALA A 205 -8.17 -4.35 7.27
C ALA A 205 -8.51 -2.98 7.84
N PHE A 206 -9.64 -2.89 8.53
CA PHE A 206 -10.11 -1.65 9.13
C PHE A 206 -9.49 -1.48 10.52
N TRP A 207 -8.98 -0.32 10.79
CA TRP A 207 -8.32 0.01 12.06
C TRP A 207 -9.02 1.12 12.84
N ASN A 208 -9.82 1.96 12.16
CA ASN A 208 -10.57 3.05 12.76
C ASN A 208 -11.98 2.58 13.15
N PRO A 209 -12.38 2.64 14.44
CA PRO A 209 -13.69 2.20 14.88
C PRO A 209 -14.86 2.92 14.20
N GLN A 210 -14.71 4.21 13.91
CA GLN A 210 -15.77 4.99 13.24
C GLN A 210 -15.97 4.51 11.80
N GLU A 211 -14.87 4.20 11.09
CA GLU A 211 -14.93 3.67 9.74
C GLU A 211 -15.55 2.26 9.72
N ILE A 212 -15.24 1.42 10.72
CA ILE A 212 -15.84 0.08 10.86
C ILE A 212 -17.38 0.18 10.99
N GLU A 213 -17.85 1.09 11.84
CA GLU A 213 -19.31 1.24 12.03
C GLU A 213 -19.98 1.79 10.76
N LEU A 214 -19.38 2.75 10.08
CA LEU A 214 -19.89 3.27 8.81
C LEU A 214 -19.96 2.18 7.73
N ASP A 215 -18.89 1.41 7.59
CA ASP A 215 -18.83 0.33 6.61
C ASP A 215 -19.88 -0.77 6.89
N LYS A 216 -20.07 -1.15 8.16
CA LYS A 216 -21.11 -2.11 8.54
C LYS A 216 -22.53 -1.61 8.23
N VAL A 217 -22.78 -0.31 8.45
CA VAL A 217 -24.07 0.30 8.12
C VAL A 217 -24.29 0.29 6.61
N GLU A 218 -23.27 0.65 5.82
CA GLU A 218 -23.35 0.63 4.35
C GLU A 218 -23.61 -0.77 3.81
N GLN A 219 -22.98 -1.80 4.38
CA GLN A 219 -23.22 -3.21 4.00
C GLN A 219 -24.59 -3.72 4.44
N ALA A 220 -25.19 -3.17 5.49
CA ALA A 220 -26.48 -3.58 6.00
C ALA A 220 -27.67 -2.97 5.22
N VAL A 221 -27.44 -1.89 4.46
CA VAL A 221 -28.48 -1.29 3.61
C VAL A 221 -28.69 -2.18 2.38
N PRO A 222 -29.88 -2.82 2.20
CA PRO A 222 -30.17 -3.56 0.99
C PRO A 222 -30.08 -2.61 -0.21
N ILE A 223 -29.29 -2.96 -1.20
CA ILE A 223 -29.34 -2.28 -2.50
C ILE A 223 -30.69 -2.66 -3.10
N GLU A 224 -31.71 -1.78 -2.95
CA GLU A 224 -32.91 -1.93 -3.77
C GLU A 224 -32.45 -1.95 -5.24
N PRO A 225 -32.82 -2.99 -6.00
CA PRO A 225 -32.51 -3.03 -7.41
C PRO A 225 -33.10 -1.78 -8.04
N ALA A 226 -32.24 -0.98 -8.70
CA ALA A 226 -32.67 0.24 -9.40
C ALA A 226 -33.92 -0.10 -10.24
N PRO A 227 -35.00 0.67 -10.10
CA PRO A 227 -36.23 0.38 -10.83
C PRO A 227 -35.92 0.32 -12.31
N ALA A 228 -36.27 -0.79 -12.96
CA ALA A 228 -36.14 -0.98 -14.38
C ALA A 228 -36.69 0.28 -15.07
N LYS A 229 -35.92 0.89 -15.99
CA LYS A 229 -36.24 2.13 -16.69
C LYS A 229 -37.64 2.05 -17.30
N SER A 230 -38.65 2.50 -16.55
CA SER A 230 -39.94 2.92 -17.09
C SER A 230 -39.77 4.40 -17.43
N ALA A 231 -40.00 4.75 -18.67
CA ALA A 231 -39.97 6.11 -19.14
C ALA A 231 -40.95 6.98 -18.34
N SER A 232 -40.54 8.21 -18.03
CA SER A 232 -41.32 9.30 -17.43
C SER A 232 -41.42 9.29 -15.90
N ASN A 233 -40.50 10.03 -15.23
CA ASN A 233 -40.82 11.11 -14.28
C ASN A 233 -39.56 11.66 -13.56
N THR A 234 -39.18 12.84 -13.94
CA THR A 234 -37.97 13.59 -13.50
C THR A 234 -38.06 14.16 -12.05
N LYS A 235 -38.98 13.71 -11.24
CA LYS A 235 -39.24 14.32 -9.91
C LYS A 235 -38.70 13.57 -8.69
N PHE A 236 -38.21 12.32 -8.85
CA PHE A 236 -37.78 11.50 -7.70
C PHE A 236 -36.28 11.42 -7.47
N ILE A 237 -35.45 11.98 -8.35
CA ILE A 237 -33.97 11.91 -8.24
C ILE A 237 -33.40 12.87 -7.17
N ILE A 238 -34.18 13.87 -6.75
CA ILE A 238 -33.69 14.92 -5.82
C ILE A 238 -33.63 14.44 -4.34
N ILE A 239 -34.38 13.40 -3.97
CA ILE A 239 -34.47 12.98 -2.56
C ILE A 239 -33.31 12.08 -2.13
N ALA A 240 -32.78 11.24 -3.02
CA ALA A 240 -31.67 10.34 -2.68
C ALA A 240 -30.30 11.08 -2.53
N VAL A 241 -30.09 12.14 -3.31
CA VAL A 241 -28.89 12.98 -3.21
C VAL A 241 -28.91 13.84 -1.94
N ALA A 242 -30.10 14.24 -1.47
CA ALA A 242 -30.24 15.04 -0.24
C ALA A 242 -29.93 14.24 1.03
N ALA A 243 -30.21 12.93 1.07
CA ALA A 243 -29.93 12.09 2.23
C ALA A 243 -28.42 11.83 2.40
N GLY A 244 -27.70 11.59 1.29
CA GLY A 244 -26.24 11.42 1.31
C GLY A 244 -25.49 12.69 1.69
N ALA A 245 -25.95 13.87 1.22
CA ALA A 245 -25.38 15.16 1.56
C ALA A 245 -25.62 15.54 3.03
N LEU A 246 -26.74 15.14 3.62
CA LEU A 246 -27.06 15.42 5.03
C LEU A 246 -26.18 14.61 6.00
N VAL A 247 -25.87 13.36 5.65
CA VAL A 247 -24.95 12.49 6.42
C VAL A 247 -23.52 13.04 6.40
N LEU A 248 -23.04 13.51 5.24
CA LEU A 248 -21.73 14.15 5.11
C LEU A 248 -21.64 15.48 5.91
N LEU A 249 -22.72 16.27 5.97
CA LEU A 249 -22.76 17.55 6.71
C LEU A 249 -22.75 17.34 8.22
N VAL A 250 -23.34 16.27 8.74
CA VAL A 250 -23.35 15.93 10.17
C VAL A 250 -21.99 15.38 10.63
N ILE A 251 -21.28 14.65 9.76
CA ILE A 251 -20.00 14.01 10.10
C ILE A 251 -18.80 14.97 9.91
N PHE A 252 -18.84 15.84 8.91
CA PHE A 252 -17.73 16.73 8.55
C PHE A 252 -17.98 18.20 8.88
N GLY A 253 -19.21 18.60 9.21
CA GLY A 253 -19.59 19.99 9.45
C GLY A 253 -18.74 20.75 10.47
N PRO A 254 -18.41 20.22 11.64
CA PRO A 254 -17.68 20.98 12.65
C PRO A 254 -16.17 21.13 12.41
N ARG A 255 -15.58 20.37 11.48
CA ARG A 255 -14.11 20.34 11.28
C ARG A 255 -13.60 21.17 10.11
N PHE A 256 -14.47 21.60 9.19
CA PHE A 256 -14.06 22.31 7.96
C PHE A 256 -14.45 23.80 7.92
N PHE A 257 -15.36 24.26 8.76
CA PHE A 257 -15.70 25.68 8.84
C PHE A 257 -14.95 26.34 10.01
N GLY A 258 -13.65 26.54 9.83
CA GLY A 258 -12.94 27.58 10.55
C GLY A 258 -13.46 28.92 10.05
N THR A 259 -14.00 29.75 10.97
CA THR A 259 -14.56 31.07 10.73
C THR A 259 -13.59 31.96 9.95
N ALA A 260 -13.83 32.15 8.68
CA ALA A 260 -13.28 33.26 7.92
C ALA A 260 -14.07 34.50 8.32
N GLN A 261 -13.51 35.37 9.17
CA GLN A 261 -14.02 36.72 9.37
C GLN A 261 -13.76 37.52 8.10
N VAL A 262 -14.85 37.91 7.45
CA VAL A 262 -14.82 38.88 6.38
C VAL A 262 -14.65 40.25 7.04
N THR A 263 -13.46 40.82 6.98
CA THR A 263 -13.23 42.24 7.26
C THR A 263 -13.47 43.00 5.96
N GLU A 264 -14.58 43.72 5.90
CA GLU A 264 -14.82 44.77 4.90
C GLU A 264 -13.80 45.90 5.10
N ASP A 265 -12.82 46.00 4.22
CA ASP A 265 -11.93 47.17 4.14
C ASP A 265 -12.39 48.10 3.04
N LYS A 266 -13.02 49.21 3.44
CA LYS A 266 -13.38 50.35 2.60
C LYS A 266 -12.09 51.08 2.23
N ARG A 267 -11.55 50.89 1.03
CA ARG A 267 -10.49 51.74 0.48
C ARG A 267 -11.09 52.91 -0.29
N THR A 268 -10.95 54.06 0.34
CA THR A 268 -11.08 55.36 -0.28
C THR A 268 -9.93 55.63 -1.25
N ILE A 269 -10.28 55.99 -2.47
CA ILE A 269 -9.37 56.41 -3.55
C ILE A 269 -8.90 57.82 -3.28
N SER A 270 -7.58 58.06 -3.20
CA SER A 270 -7.01 59.39 -3.44
C SER A 270 -5.81 59.28 -4.39
N HIS A 271 -5.94 59.95 -5.49
CA HIS A 271 -4.89 60.24 -6.49
C HIS A 271 -3.81 61.12 -5.85
N SER A 272 -2.53 60.83 -6.10
CA SER A 272 -1.56 61.89 -6.39
C SER A 272 -0.37 61.29 -7.18
N THR A 273 -0.08 61.98 -8.22
CA THR A 273 0.98 61.88 -9.23
C THR A 273 2.32 62.30 -8.61
N GLU A 274 3.40 61.56 -8.84
CA GLU A 274 4.72 62.12 -9.14
C GLU A 274 5.77 61.02 -9.44
N ALA A 275 6.42 61.13 -10.55
CA ALA A 275 7.64 60.47 -10.93
C ALA A 275 8.70 61.52 -11.23
N PRO A 276 9.98 61.20 -11.59
CA PRO A 276 10.96 60.27 -11.06
C PRO A 276 12.31 60.95 -10.76
N GLU A 277 13.21 60.34 -10.05
CA GLU A 277 14.62 60.75 -10.20
C GLU A 277 15.60 59.60 -9.96
N ALA A 278 16.56 59.53 -10.90
CA ALA A 278 17.64 58.57 -10.97
C ALA A 278 18.86 59.00 -10.20
N SER A 279 19.61 58.04 -9.62
CA SER A 279 21.10 58.11 -9.68
C SER A 279 21.70 56.83 -9.03
N ALA A 280 22.53 56.11 -9.78
CA ALA A 280 23.67 55.32 -9.31
C ALA A 280 24.92 56.25 -9.24
N PRO A 281 26.14 55.81 -8.84
CA PRO A 281 26.64 54.55 -8.31
C PRO A 281 27.72 54.69 -7.19
N ALA A 282 28.37 53.55 -6.86
CA ALA A 282 29.72 53.36 -6.30
C ALA A 282 29.90 53.38 -4.77
N ARG A 283 30.26 52.27 -4.18
CA ARG A 283 31.59 51.66 -4.00
C ARG A 283 31.48 50.23 -3.47
#